data_94564ae9972c94d1bac22067755a2036
#
_entry.id   94564ae9972c94d1bac22067755a2036
#
_cell.length_a   1.000
_cell.length_b   1.000
_cell.length_c   1.000
_cell.angle_alpha   90.00
_cell.angle_beta   90.00
_cell.angle_gamma   90.00
#
_symmetry.space_group_name_H-M   'P 1'
#
loop_
_entity.id
_entity.type
_entity.pdbx_description
1 polymer ?
#
loop_
_entity_poly.entity_id
_entity_poly.type
_entity_poly.pdbx_seq_one_letter_code
_entity_poly.pdbx_strand_id
1 'polypeptide(L)'
;SGSVETLLQRAKILAEIRHYFATEKVLEVETPTISPSTITDVHLEAMRTVHTNPQSVKKTHLFLQTSPEYYMKRMLCAGFPSIYQITKCYRDDEVGRYHNPEFTMLEWYRLGFSMNELINEVDVILRLILDTPVCEKVTYREVFVKYLDLDVKSDSDLKIVSICKKLGYENIVPL
;
A
#
# COMPACT_ATOMS: atom_id res chain seq x y z
N SER A 1 -8.51 -15.03 15.94
CA SER A 1 -7.09 -15.25 16.32
C SER A 1 -6.50 -16.30 15.40
N GLY A 2 -5.35 -16.01 14.78
CA GLY A 2 -4.65 -16.97 13.93
C GLY A 2 -4.16 -18.18 14.74
N SER A 3 -4.01 -19.34 14.08
CA SER A 3 -3.38 -20.51 14.70
C SER A 3 -1.90 -20.23 15.01
N VAL A 4 -1.31 -21.00 15.92
CA VAL A 4 0.14 -20.93 16.24
C VAL A 4 0.97 -21.08 14.95
N GLU A 5 0.59 -22.01 14.09
CA GLU A 5 1.24 -22.24 12.79
C GLU A 5 1.23 -20.99 11.90
N THR A 6 0.08 -20.33 11.77
CA THR A 6 -0.06 -19.06 11.02
C THR A 6 0.84 -17.97 11.58
N LEU A 7 0.97 -17.86 12.90
CA LEU A 7 1.83 -16.87 13.54
C LEU A 7 3.32 -17.18 13.31
N LEU A 8 3.71 -18.45 13.37
CA LEU A 8 5.08 -18.89 13.06
C LEU A 8 5.43 -18.63 11.59
N GLN A 9 4.52 -18.96 10.68
CA GLN A 9 4.69 -18.66 9.25
C GLN A 9 4.82 -17.17 8.99
N ARG A 10 4.00 -16.34 9.63
CA ARG A 10 4.10 -14.89 9.57
C ARG A 10 5.49 -14.39 10.04
N ALA A 11 5.99 -14.91 11.16
CA ALA A 11 7.31 -14.53 11.66
C ALA A 11 8.42 -14.90 10.67
N LYS A 12 8.32 -16.06 10.03
CA LYS A 12 9.25 -16.51 8.97
C LYS A 12 9.23 -15.56 7.77
N ILE A 13 8.03 -15.23 7.26
CA ILE A 13 7.87 -14.28 6.13
C ILE A 13 8.52 -12.93 6.44
N LEU A 14 8.29 -12.39 7.63
CA LEU A 14 8.89 -11.11 8.04
C LEU A 14 10.42 -11.18 8.10
N ALA A 15 10.98 -12.30 8.56
CA ALA A 15 12.43 -12.51 8.58
C ALA A 15 13.00 -12.61 7.15
N GLU A 16 12.33 -13.30 6.24
CA GLU A 16 12.73 -13.42 4.84
C GLU A 16 12.71 -12.06 4.13
N ILE A 17 11.68 -11.24 4.35
CA ILE A 17 11.61 -9.86 3.81
C ILE A 17 12.80 -9.03 4.30
N ARG A 18 13.10 -9.07 5.61
CA ARG A 18 14.24 -8.35 6.18
C ARG A 18 15.58 -8.83 5.62
N HIS A 19 15.72 -10.13 5.46
CA HIS A 19 16.92 -10.71 4.84
C HIS A 19 17.10 -10.24 3.40
N TYR A 20 16.03 -10.23 2.62
CA TYR A 20 16.03 -9.72 1.24
C TYR A 20 16.52 -8.28 1.19
N PHE A 21 15.88 -7.36 1.92
CA PHE A 21 16.27 -5.94 1.89
C PHE A 21 17.66 -5.68 2.45
N ALA A 22 18.12 -6.46 3.43
CA ALA A 22 19.48 -6.38 3.93
C ALA A 22 20.49 -6.79 2.84
N THR A 23 20.22 -7.85 2.06
CA THR A 23 21.05 -8.29 0.94
C THR A 23 21.09 -7.23 -0.16
N GLU A 24 19.96 -6.59 -0.45
CA GLU A 24 19.84 -5.50 -1.40
C GLU A 24 20.36 -4.14 -0.89
N LYS A 25 20.92 -4.10 0.33
CA LYS A 25 21.46 -2.90 1.00
C LYS A 25 20.43 -1.77 1.12
N VAL A 26 19.17 -2.11 1.34
CA VAL A 26 18.09 -1.17 1.65
C VAL A 26 18.00 -1.05 3.17
N LEU A 27 18.02 0.16 3.67
CA LEU A 27 18.02 0.44 5.11
C LEU A 27 16.62 0.28 5.73
N GLU A 28 16.47 -0.52 6.78
CA GLU A 28 15.25 -0.54 7.59
C GLU A 28 15.14 0.75 8.40
N VAL A 29 13.99 1.40 8.37
CA VAL A 29 13.73 2.63 9.11
C VAL A 29 12.44 2.52 9.92
N GLU A 30 12.33 3.36 10.94
CA GLU A 30 11.11 3.57 11.71
C GLU A 30 10.65 5.02 11.63
N THR A 31 9.35 5.23 11.55
CA THR A 31 8.73 6.55 11.51
C THR A 31 7.64 6.66 12.58
N PRO A 32 7.28 7.87 13.01
CA PRO A 32 6.19 8.08 13.96
C PRO A 32 4.87 7.49 13.46
N THR A 33 4.21 6.73 14.33
CA THR A 33 2.87 6.16 14.05
C THR A 33 1.76 7.18 14.29
N ILE A 34 2.01 8.19 15.11
CA ILE A 34 1.05 9.23 15.49
C ILE A 34 1.56 10.59 14.98
N SER A 35 0.67 11.36 14.35
CA SER A 35 1.00 12.66 13.74
C SER A 35 -0.09 13.70 14.02
N PRO A 36 0.27 15.00 14.10
CA PRO A 36 -0.70 16.09 14.16
C PRO A 36 -1.45 16.31 12.83
N SER A 37 -0.99 15.73 11.75
CA SER A 37 -1.58 15.80 10.42
C SER A 37 -1.75 14.41 9.82
N THR A 38 -2.66 14.27 8.88
CA THR A 38 -2.92 13.02 8.17
C THR A 38 -2.79 13.21 6.67
N ILE A 39 -2.98 12.11 5.93
CA ILE A 39 -2.98 12.07 4.48
C ILE A 39 -4.11 12.93 3.89
N THR A 40 -3.90 13.42 2.68
CA THR A 40 -4.86 14.22 1.91
C THR A 40 -5.63 13.41 0.88
N ASP A 41 -5.47 12.08 0.85
CA ASP A 41 -6.23 11.20 -0.03
C ASP A 41 -7.70 11.20 0.39
N VAL A 42 -8.59 11.47 -0.57
CA VAL A 42 -10.04 11.59 -0.32
C VAL A 42 -10.74 10.26 -0.05
N HIS A 43 -10.07 9.15 -0.34
CA HIS A 43 -10.59 7.79 -0.18
C HIS A 43 -9.97 7.03 1.00
N LEU A 44 -9.17 7.69 1.83
CA LEU A 44 -8.55 7.09 3.00
C LEU A 44 -8.90 7.90 4.26
N GLU A 45 -9.67 7.30 5.16
CA GLU A 45 -9.99 7.93 6.45
C GLU A 45 -8.99 7.48 7.53
N ALA A 46 -8.38 8.47 8.19
CA ALA A 46 -7.40 8.22 9.26
C ALA A 46 -8.09 8.14 10.61
N MET A 47 -7.76 7.12 11.41
CA MET A 47 -8.20 7.02 12.80
C MET A 47 -7.68 8.19 13.62
N ARG A 48 -8.55 8.76 14.44
CA ARG A 48 -8.27 9.93 15.29
C ARG A 48 -8.04 9.49 16.73
N THR A 49 -7.10 10.16 17.39
CA THR A 49 -6.85 10.01 18.82
C THR A 49 -6.67 11.37 19.49
N VAL A 50 -6.71 11.40 20.82
CA VAL A 50 -6.53 12.62 21.61
C VAL A 50 -5.40 12.42 22.59
N HIS A 51 -4.38 13.26 22.49
CA HIS A 51 -3.34 13.39 23.51
C HIS A 51 -3.68 14.51 24.47
N THR A 52 -3.66 14.23 25.76
CA THR A 52 -3.84 15.24 26.82
C THR A 52 -2.49 15.49 27.48
N ASN A 53 -2.01 16.73 27.39
CA ASN A 53 -0.80 17.13 28.10
C ASN A 53 -1.11 17.23 29.61
N PRO A 54 -0.48 16.40 30.47
CA PRO A 54 -0.76 16.38 31.91
C PRO A 54 -0.49 17.71 32.62
N GLN A 55 0.46 18.52 32.10
CA GLN A 55 0.89 19.78 32.73
C GLN A 55 -0.02 20.95 32.38
N SER A 56 -0.63 20.95 31.19
CA SER A 56 -1.46 22.07 30.70
C SER A 56 -2.93 21.71 30.52
N VAL A 57 -3.30 20.44 30.73
CA VAL A 57 -4.66 19.88 30.45
C VAL A 57 -5.11 20.16 28.99
N LYS A 58 -4.19 20.59 28.13
CA LYS A 58 -4.47 20.87 26.73
C LYS A 58 -4.66 19.56 25.96
N LYS A 59 -5.78 19.45 25.28
CA LYS A 59 -6.09 18.34 24.37
C LYS A 59 -5.57 18.68 22.96
N THR A 60 -4.84 17.74 22.37
CA THR A 60 -4.36 17.84 20.98
C THR A 60 -4.92 16.65 20.21
N HIS A 61 -5.61 16.93 19.11
CA HIS A 61 -6.05 15.88 18.18
C HIS A 61 -4.87 15.40 17.38
N LEU A 62 -4.73 14.09 17.29
CA LEU A 62 -3.69 13.41 16.56
C LEU A 62 -4.33 12.34 15.67
N PHE A 63 -3.59 11.89 14.68
CA PHE A 63 -4.02 10.86 13.73
C PHE A 63 -3.05 9.69 13.76
N LEU A 64 -3.59 8.47 13.67
CA LEU A 64 -2.81 7.29 13.40
C LEU A 64 -2.45 7.23 11.92
N GLN A 65 -1.25 6.80 11.60
CA GLN A 65 -0.78 6.75 10.20
C GLN A 65 -1.59 5.76 9.36
N THR A 66 -2.00 6.16 8.17
CA THR A 66 -2.59 5.29 7.14
C THR A 66 -1.51 4.63 6.27
N SER A 67 -0.31 5.22 6.25
CA SER A 67 0.93 4.80 5.59
C SER A 67 2.09 5.62 6.16
N PRO A 68 3.33 5.12 6.19
CA PRO A 68 4.52 5.87 6.60
C PRO A 68 5.05 6.82 5.51
N GLU A 69 4.39 6.95 4.37
CA GLU A 69 4.85 7.61 3.14
C GLU A 69 5.46 9.00 3.40
N TYR A 70 4.75 9.90 4.08
CA TYR A 70 5.20 11.28 4.26
C TYR A 70 6.50 11.38 5.06
N TYR A 71 6.63 10.57 6.10
CA TYR A 71 7.85 10.54 6.90
C TYR A 71 9.01 9.90 6.14
N MET A 72 8.77 8.79 5.42
CA MET A 72 9.79 8.13 4.62
C MET A 72 10.27 9.03 3.48
N LYS A 73 9.38 9.73 2.78
CA LYS A 73 9.76 10.72 1.75
C LYS A 73 10.57 11.89 2.32
N ARG A 74 10.26 12.36 3.53
CA ARG A 74 11.08 13.37 4.20
C ARG A 74 12.48 12.87 4.53
N MET A 75 12.63 11.59 4.91
CA MET A 75 13.95 10.98 5.11
C MET A 75 14.76 10.95 3.81
N LEU A 76 14.14 10.55 2.69
CA LEU A 76 14.79 10.61 1.37
C LEU A 76 15.23 12.02 1.01
N CYS A 77 14.38 13.03 1.23
CA CYS A 77 14.73 14.43 1.01
C CYS A 77 15.89 14.92 1.93
N ALA A 78 16.05 14.30 3.09
CA ALA A 78 17.17 14.56 4.00
C ALA A 78 18.46 13.82 3.63
N GLY A 79 18.47 13.07 2.52
CA GLY A 79 19.65 12.36 1.99
C GLY A 79 19.81 10.92 2.47
N PHE A 80 18.76 10.29 2.99
CA PHE A 80 18.80 8.87 3.28
C PHE A 80 18.96 8.04 1.99
N PRO A 81 19.60 6.85 2.07
CA PRO A 81 19.68 5.92 0.93
C PRO A 81 18.31 5.32 0.61
N SER A 82 18.27 4.27 -0.20
CA SER A 82 17.08 3.43 -0.34
C SER A 82 16.67 2.87 1.01
N ILE A 83 15.38 2.98 1.35
CA ILE A 83 14.82 2.66 2.68
C ILE A 83 13.60 1.76 2.56
N TYR A 84 13.35 0.96 3.60
CA TYR A 84 12.09 0.24 3.76
C TYR A 84 11.61 0.27 5.22
N GLN A 85 10.33 0.02 5.41
CA GLN A 85 9.73 -0.10 6.74
C GLN A 85 8.66 -1.18 6.74
N ILE A 86 8.62 -1.98 7.81
CA ILE A 86 7.50 -2.87 8.13
C ILE A 86 6.83 -2.30 9.36
N THR A 87 5.62 -1.78 9.21
CA THR A 87 4.95 -1.05 10.28
C THR A 87 3.45 -1.35 10.36
N LYS A 88 2.84 -0.98 11.49
CA LYS A 88 1.39 -0.95 11.65
C LYS A 88 0.82 0.30 11.01
N CYS A 89 -0.24 0.10 10.23
CA CYS A 89 -1.04 1.15 9.63
C CYS A 89 -2.50 0.99 10.01
N TYR A 90 -3.25 2.09 9.95
CA TYR A 90 -4.61 2.19 10.48
C TYR A 90 -5.49 2.95 9.48
N ARG A 91 -6.65 2.37 9.14
CA ARG A 91 -7.65 3.00 8.26
C ARG A 91 -9.03 2.76 8.84
N ASP A 92 -9.81 3.83 9.03
CA ASP A 92 -11.06 3.78 9.81
C ASP A 92 -12.21 3.19 9.01
N ASP A 93 -12.24 3.37 7.71
CA ASP A 93 -13.30 2.96 6.81
C ASP A 93 -13.10 1.58 6.16
N GLU A 94 -11.96 0.93 6.40
CA GLU A 94 -11.63 -0.35 5.78
C GLU A 94 -12.02 -1.55 6.67
N VAL A 95 -13.29 -1.98 6.56
CA VAL A 95 -13.76 -3.21 7.20
C VAL A 95 -14.36 -4.15 6.15
N GLY A 96 -13.77 -5.30 5.97
CA GLY A 96 -14.22 -6.28 4.99
C GLY A 96 -13.55 -7.63 5.14
N ARG A 97 -13.89 -8.57 4.24
CA ARG A 97 -13.34 -9.93 4.27
C ARG A 97 -11.81 -9.97 4.28
N TYR A 98 -11.16 -9.03 3.62
CA TYR A 98 -9.71 -8.95 3.45
C TYR A 98 -9.09 -7.69 4.07
N HIS A 99 -9.89 -6.86 4.76
CA HIS A 99 -9.47 -5.59 5.31
C HIS A 99 -9.76 -5.54 6.81
N ASN A 100 -8.74 -5.17 7.56
CA ASN A 100 -8.84 -4.86 8.98
C ASN A 100 -8.45 -3.40 9.20
N PRO A 101 -9.08 -2.72 10.17
CA PRO A 101 -8.73 -1.34 10.51
C PRO A 101 -7.28 -1.15 10.95
N GLU A 102 -6.66 -2.19 11.52
CA GLU A 102 -5.22 -2.28 11.78
C GLU A 102 -4.60 -3.39 10.93
N PHE A 103 -3.57 -3.08 10.20
CA PHE A 103 -2.83 -4.04 9.38
C PHE A 103 -1.33 -3.77 9.40
N THR A 104 -0.54 -4.67 8.86
CA THR A 104 0.91 -4.48 8.70
C THR A 104 1.20 -4.16 7.25
N MET A 105 1.91 -3.06 7.04
CA MET A 105 2.36 -2.59 5.74
C MET A 105 3.86 -2.81 5.59
N LEU A 106 4.28 -3.32 4.45
CA LEU A 106 5.63 -3.20 3.94
C LEU A 106 5.63 -2.07 2.90
N GLU A 107 6.45 -1.05 3.14
CA GLU A 107 6.63 0.07 2.21
C GLU A 107 8.11 0.32 2.01
N TRP A 108 8.55 0.57 0.77
CA TRP A 108 9.95 0.83 0.48
C TRP A 108 10.13 1.79 -0.69
N TYR A 109 11.31 2.37 -0.75
CA TYR A 109 11.73 3.34 -1.75
C TYR A 109 13.13 3.01 -2.26
N ARG A 110 13.30 2.96 -3.56
CA ARG A 110 14.56 2.66 -4.23
C ARG A 110 15.06 3.88 -4.99
N LEU A 111 16.14 4.47 -4.53
CA LEU A 111 16.76 5.59 -5.24
C LEU A 111 17.36 5.11 -6.56
N GLY A 112 17.08 5.85 -7.63
CA GLY A 112 17.61 5.57 -8.96
C GLY A 112 16.90 4.47 -9.73
N PHE A 113 15.95 3.75 -9.14
CA PHE A 113 15.17 2.74 -9.87
C PHE A 113 14.14 3.40 -10.80
N SER A 114 14.04 2.87 -12.00
CA SER A 114 12.90 3.08 -12.88
C SER A 114 11.68 2.27 -12.41
N MET A 115 10.51 2.60 -12.94
CA MET A 115 9.29 1.83 -12.71
C MET A 115 9.46 0.34 -13.05
N ASN A 116 10.14 0.02 -14.14
CA ASN A 116 10.37 -1.37 -14.56
C ASN A 116 11.27 -2.15 -13.61
N GLU A 117 12.29 -1.50 -13.04
CA GLU A 117 13.16 -2.09 -12.03
C GLU A 117 12.38 -2.36 -10.75
N LEU A 118 11.52 -1.44 -10.32
CA LEU A 118 10.66 -1.63 -9.16
C LEU A 118 9.63 -2.76 -9.38
N ILE A 119 9.03 -2.87 -10.57
CA ILE A 119 8.14 -3.98 -10.93
C ILE A 119 8.89 -5.32 -10.84
N ASN A 120 10.14 -5.38 -11.32
CA ASN A 120 10.95 -6.59 -11.20
C ASN A 120 11.24 -6.95 -9.74
N GLU A 121 11.51 -5.97 -8.91
CA GLU A 121 11.75 -6.18 -7.47
C GLU A 121 10.49 -6.69 -6.77
N VAL A 122 9.32 -6.16 -7.09
CA VAL A 122 8.02 -6.67 -6.59
C VAL A 122 7.83 -8.14 -6.99
N ASP A 123 8.10 -8.51 -8.24
CA ASP A 123 8.02 -9.89 -8.71
C ASP A 123 8.96 -10.82 -7.90
N VAL A 124 10.19 -10.39 -7.64
CA VAL A 124 11.15 -11.16 -6.82
C VAL A 124 10.61 -11.38 -5.40
N ILE A 125 10.08 -10.34 -4.75
CA ILE A 125 9.54 -10.42 -3.39
C ILE A 125 8.30 -11.33 -3.36
N LEU A 126 7.40 -11.23 -4.34
CA LEU A 126 6.22 -12.07 -4.42
C LEU A 126 6.59 -13.55 -4.58
N ARG A 127 7.55 -13.87 -5.46
CA ARG A 127 8.02 -15.25 -5.63
C ARG A 127 8.71 -15.80 -4.37
N LEU A 128 9.47 -14.97 -3.69
CA LEU A 128 10.13 -15.35 -2.44
C LEU A 128 9.13 -15.74 -1.36
N ILE A 129 8.00 -15.02 -1.26
CA ILE A 129 7.02 -15.20 -0.17
C ILE A 129 5.93 -16.20 -0.51
N LEU A 130 5.47 -16.21 -1.78
CA LEU A 130 4.28 -16.93 -2.20
C LEU A 130 4.58 -18.17 -3.03
N ASP A 131 5.85 -18.42 -3.36
CA ASP A 131 6.28 -19.52 -4.25
C ASP A 131 5.50 -19.53 -5.59
N THR A 132 5.28 -18.34 -6.15
CA THR A 132 4.55 -18.16 -7.41
C THR A 132 5.50 -18.20 -8.61
N PRO A 133 5.00 -18.53 -9.82
CA PRO A 133 5.78 -18.34 -11.06
C PRO A 133 6.05 -16.85 -11.29
N VAL A 134 6.90 -16.56 -12.28
CA VAL A 134 7.17 -15.18 -12.74
C VAL A 134 5.86 -14.48 -13.11
N CYS A 135 5.67 -13.25 -12.61
CA CYS A 135 4.46 -12.49 -12.86
C CYS A 135 4.37 -12.03 -14.33
N GLU A 136 3.18 -12.15 -14.92
CA GLU A 136 2.89 -11.56 -16.23
C GLU A 136 2.86 -10.03 -16.10
N LYS A 137 3.61 -9.34 -16.96
CA LYS A 137 3.59 -7.88 -17.04
C LYS A 137 2.67 -7.45 -18.15
N VAL A 138 1.61 -6.77 -17.78
CA VAL A 138 0.59 -6.27 -18.71
C VAL A 138 0.33 -4.80 -18.46
N THR A 139 0.03 -4.06 -19.51
CA THR A 139 -0.44 -2.68 -19.38
C THR A 139 -1.91 -2.66 -19.00
N TYR A 140 -2.36 -1.56 -18.39
CA TYR A 140 -3.78 -1.32 -18.09
C TYR A 140 -4.66 -1.52 -19.33
N ARG A 141 -4.24 -1.00 -20.48
CA ARG A 141 -4.94 -1.15 -21.76
C ARG A 141 -5.07 -2.61 -22.18
N GLU A 142 -3.96 -3.38 -22.11
CA GLU A 142 -3.96 -4.80 -22.49
C GLU A 142 -4.92 -5.63 -21.62
N VAL A 143 -4.99 -5.34 -20.33
CA VAL A 143 -5.94 -6.01 -19.43
C VAL A 143 -7.39 -5.76 -19.88
N PHE A 144 -7.75 -4.52 -20.17
CA PHE A 144 -9.11 -4.19 -20.61
C PHE A 144 -9.45 -4.79 -21.98
N VAL A 145 -8.51 -4.77 -22.92
CA VAL A 145 -8.72 -5.44 -24.24
C VAL A 145 -8.86 -6.95 -24.04
N LYS A 146 -7.98 -7.58 -23.25
CA LYS A 146 -7.95 -9.04 -23.06
C LYS A 146 -9.23 -9.59 -22.40
N TYR A 147 -9.76 -8.89 -21.38
CA TYR A 147 -10.86 -9.41 -20.56
C TYR A 147 -12.24 -8.81 -20.88
N LEU A 148 -12.29 -7.62 -21.46
CA LEU A 148 -13.52 -6.88 -21.69
C LEU A 148 -13.78 -6.52 -23.16
N ASP A 149 -12.83 -6.84 -24.05
CA ASP A 149 -12.84 -6.35 -25.46
C ASP A 149 -13.05 -4.83 -25.52
N LEU A 150 -12.40 -4.13 -24.60
CA LEU A 150 -12.52 -2.68 -24.43
C LEU A 150 -11.16 -2.00 -24.56
N ASP A 151 -11.00 -1.16 -25.56
CA ASP A 151 -9.84 -0.28 -25.68
C ASP A 151 -10.12 1.07 -25.01
N VAL A 152 -9.61 1.26 -23.80
CA VAL A 152 -9.81 2.47 -22.97
C VAL A 152 -9.28 3.76 -23.60
N LYS A 153 -8.51 3.70 -24.69
CA LYS A 153 -8.01 4.87 -25.41
C LYS A 153 -8.83 5.24 -26.64
N SER A 154 -9.46 4.28 -27.30
CA SER A 154 -10.12 4.48 -28.59
C SER A 154 -11.62 4.20 -28.58
N ASP A 155 -12.10 3.40 -27.65
CA ASP A 155 -13.54 3.11 -27.54
C ASP A 155 -14.31 4.30 -26.94
N SER A 156 -15.56 4.45 -27.39
CA SER A 156 -16.43 5.54 -26.90
C SER A 156 -16.90 5.32 -25.47
N ASP A 157 -17.21 6.42 -24.78
CA ASP A 157 -17.79 6.38 -23.43
C ASP A 157 -19.09 5.56 -23.39
N LEU A 158 -19.87 5.56 -24.46
CA LEU A 158 -21.08 4.74 -24.58
C LEU A 158 -20.76 3.23 -24.55
N LYS A 159 -19.66 2.78 -25.16
CA LYS A 159 -19.20 1.40 -25.10
C LYS A 159 -18.78 1.06 -23.69
N ILE A 160 -18.03 1.95 -23.02
CA ILE A 160 -17.60 1.79 -21.62
C ILE A 160 -18.81 1.64 -20.71
N VAL A 161 -19.75 2.56 -20.78
CA VAL A 161 -21.01 2.51 -19.99
C VAL A 161 -21.80 1.24 -20.25
N SER A 162 -21.88 0.79 -21.51
CA SER A 162 -22.57 -0.45 -21.87
C SER A 162 -21.94 -1.68 -21.21
N ILE A 163 -20.60 -1.76 -21.20
CA ILE A 163 -19.86 -2.86 -20.58
C ILE A 163 -20.04 -2.81 -19.05
N CYS A 164 -19.91 -1.63 -18.44
CA CYS A 164 -20.14 -1.45 -17.01
C CYS A 164 -21.55 -1.92 -16.58
N LYS A 165 -22.57 -1.55 -17.34
CA LYS A 165 -23.96 -2.02 -17.09
C LYS A 165 -24.08 -3.54 -17.20
N LYS A 166 -23.45 -4.17 -18.17
CA LYS A 166 -23.41 -5.64 -18.30
C LYS A 166 -22.74 -6.32 -17.10
N LEU A 167 -21.78 -5.63 -16.46
CA LEU A 167 -21.10 -6.12 -15.27
C LEU A 167 -21.84 -5.80 -13.96
N GLY A 168 -23.04 -5.17 -14.02
CA GLY A 168 -23.88 -4.88 -12.86
C GLY A 168 -23.64 -3.51 -12.22
N TYR A 169 -22.93 -2.62 -12.89
CA TYR A 169 -22.73 -1.23 -12.43
C TYR A 169 -23.76 -0.32 -13.09
N GLU A 170 -24.86 0.00 -12.38
CA GLU A 170 -26.00 0.71 -12.98
C GLU A 170 -25.86 2.23 -13.00
N ASN A 171 -25.07 2.84 -12.09
CA ASN A 171 -25.02 4.28 -11.85
C ASN A 171 -23.77 4.97 -12.43
N ILE A 172 -23.32 4.55 -13.60
CA ILE A 172 -22.16 5.17 -14.25
C ILE A 172 -22.67 6.24 -15.23
N VAL A 173 -22.24 7.47 -14.99
CA VAL A 173 -22.44 8.62 -15.87
C VAL A 173 -21.17 8.83 -16.69
N PRO A 174 -21.26 9.03 -18.02
CA PRO A 174 -20.12 9.46 -18.82
C PRO A 174 -19.53 10.77 -18.27
N LEU A 175 -18.22 10.89 -18.26
CA LEU A 175 -17.51 12.13 -17.87
C LEU A 175 -17.72 13.22 -18.90
#